data_27e944cf8728873f57ca2760055dfff6
#
_entry.id   27e944cf8728873f57ca2760055dfff6
#
_cell.length_a   1.000
_cell.length_b   1.000
_cell.length_c   1.000
_cell.angle_alpha   90.00
_cell.angle_beta   90.00
_cell.angle_gamma   90.00
#
_symmetry.space_group_name_H-M   'P 1'
#
loop_
_entity.id
_entity.type
_entity.pdbx_description
1 polymer ?
#
loop_
_entity_poly.entity_id
_entity_poly.type
_entity_poly.pdbx_seq_one_letter_code
_entity_poly.pdbx_strand_id
1 'polypeptide(L)'
;MTEAATQPTTTTFATLPAIGAPLDGGIFAGITTKQDGTHHAVVLLPEQASNLTWKKAMNWAAKQGGELPSRPVVSLLFANVKPSLKPAWHWTSEVDDASCAWNCYFDYGAIHLDHKSYEGCAGAVRLIHITA
;
A
#
# COMPACT_ATOMS: atom_id res chain seq x y z
N MET A 1 10.83 -24.64 4.35
CA MET A 1 10.90 -23.93 4.25
C MET A 1 10.79 -23.17 3.97
N THR A 2 10.88 -22.95 3.88
CA THR A 2 10.84 -22.21 3.63
C THR A 2 11.02 -21.29 3.41
N GLU A 3 11.09 -20.98 3.28
CA GLU A 3 11.36 -20.13 3.06
C GLU A 3 11.23 -19.15 2.76
N ALA A 4 11.21 -19.51 3.57
CA ALA A 4 10.92 -18.33 3.44
C ALA A 4 11.23 -17.59 2.47
N ALA A 5 10.74 -18.07 2.08
CA ALA A 5 10.98 -17.43 0.96
C ALA A 5 11.71 -16.18 1.11
N THR A 6 12.84 -16.21 0.68
CA THR A 6 13.60 -15.04 0.58
C THR A 6 12.91 -14.14 -0.41
N GLN A 7 12.08 -13.29 0.10
CA GLN A 7 11.56 -12.18 -0.66
C GLN A 7 12.73 -11.30 -1.06
N PRO A 8 12.84 -10.87 -2.31
CA PRO A 8 13.85 -9.88 -2.63
C PRO A 8 13.54 -8.62 -1.85
N THR A 9 14.51 -8.18 -1.07
CA THR A 9 14.38 -6.93 -0.30
C THR A 9 14.86 -5.73 -1.10
N THR A 10 15.51 -5.96 -2.25
CA THR A 10 16.02 -4.90 -3.11
C THR A 10 15.76 -5.23 -4.57
N THR A 11 15.74 -4.18 -5.39
CA THR A 11 15.66 -4.28 -6.84
C THR A 11 16.45 -3.12 -7.44
N THR A 12 16.52 -3.04 -8.76
CA THR A 12 17.18 -1.92 -9.44
C THR A 12 16.19 -1.25 -10.37
N PHE A 13 16.45 0.01 -10.72
CA PHE A 13 15.58 0.71 -11.67
C PHE A 13 15.48 -0.04 -13.00
N ALA A 14 16.59 -0.59 -13.47
CA ALA A 14 16.65 -1.24 -14.78
C ALA A 14 15.79 -2.49 -14.88
N THR A 15 15.49 -3.13 -13.74
CA THR A 15 14.74 -4.38 -13.71
C THR A 15 13.26 -4.18 -13.38
N LEU A 16 12.81 -2.93 -13.18
CA LEU A 16 11.40 -2.68 -12.87
C LEU A 16 10.54 -2.92 -14.11
N PRO A 17 9.39 -3.58 -13.94
CA PRO A 17 8.47 -3.80 -15.05
C PRO A 17 7.64 -2.54 -15.33
N ALA A 18 6.75 -2.63 -16.30
CA ALA A 18 5.76 -1.58 -16.53
C ALA A 18 4.78 -1.50 -15.37
N ILE A 19 4.22 -0.33 -15.12
CA ILE A 19 3.19 -0.14 -14.11
C ILE A 19 2.00 -1.06 -14.44
N GLY A 20 1.52 -1.77 -13.44
CA GLY A 20 0.45 -2.74 -13.57
C GLY A 20 0.93 -4.16 -13.86
N ALA A 21 2.20 -4.35 -14.20
CA ALA A 21 2.75 -5.67 -14.45
C ALA A 21 3.12 -6.40 -13.17
N PRO A 22 3.19 -7.73 -13.19
CA PRO A 22 3.54 -8.50 -11.98
C PRO A 22 4.93 -8.16 -11.45
N LEU A 23 5.03 -8.07 -10.14
CA LEU A 23 6.29 -7.89 -9.43
C LEU A 23 6.14 -8.46 -8.02
N ASP A 24 7.00 -9.39 -7.66
CA ASP A 24 7.14 -9.88 -6.29
C ASP A 24 5.81 -10.24 -5.61
N GLY A 25 4.97 -10.98 -6.31
CA GLY A 25 3.71 -11.49 -5.74
C GLY A 25 2.52 -10.54 -5.82
N GLY A 26 2.70 -9.36 -6.40
CA GLY A 26 1.64 -8.39 -6.63
C GLY A 26 1.83 -7.70 -7.96
N ILE A 27 1.40 -6.45 -8.06
CA ILE A 27 1.61 -5.65 -9.27
C ILE A 27 2.40 -4.40 -8.94
N PHE A 28 3.25 -3.99 -9.88
CA PHE A 28 4.06 -2.78 -9.71
C PHE A 28 3.18 -1.55 -9.88
N ALA A 29 3.19 -0.67 -8.88
CA ALA A 29 2.34 0.53 -8.88
C ALA A 29 3.12 1.82 -9.11
N GLY A 30 4.44 1.77 -9.09
CA GLY A 30 5.26 2.96 -9.25
C GLY A 30 6.32 3.06 -8.17
N ILE A 31 6.98 4.20 -8.10
CA ILE A 31 8.11 4.44 -7.20
C ILE A 31 7.72 5.52 -6.19
N THR A 32 8.01 5.26 -4.92
CA THR A 32 7.89 6.26 -3.87
C THR A 32 9.28 6.57 -3.31
N THR A 33 9.48 7.79 -2.86
CA THR A 33 10.75 8.23 -2.27
C THR A 33 10.48 8.66 -0.84
N LYS A 34 11.20 8.06 0.10
CA LYS A 34 11.07 8.41 1.51
C LYS A 34 11.84 9.68 1.83
N GLN A 35 11.58 10.24 3.02
CA GLN A 35 12.23 11.50 3.42
C GLN A 35 13.75 11.38 3.54
N ASP A 36 14.27 10.18 3.79
CA ASP A 36 15.70 9.94 3.82
C ASP A 36 16.34 9.86 2.43
N GLY A 37 15.56 10.05 1.38
CA GLY A 37 16.03 10.02 0.01
C GLY A 37 16.05 8.64 -0.65
N THR A 38 15.70 7.59 0.07
CA THR A 38 15.68 6.25 -0.52
C THR A 38 14.44 6.06 -1.38
N HIS A 39 14.63 5.34 -2.49
CA HIS A 39 13.55 5.04 -3.43
C HIS A 39 13.07 3.61 -3.24
N HIS A 40 11.77 3.41 -3.35
CA HIS A 40 11.16 2.09 -3.18
C HIS A 40 10.17 1.82 -4.29
N ALA A 41 10.21 0.61 -4.84
CA ALA A 41 9.16 0.13 -5.72
C ALA A 41 7.94 -0.23 -4.88
N VAL A 42 6.77 0.25 -5.28
CA VAL A 42 5.52 -0.04 -4.58
C VAL A 42 4.86 -1.22 -5.29
N VAL A 43 4.63 -2.29 -4.53
CA VAL A 43 3.94 -3.49 -5.02
C VAL A 43 2.59 -3.57 -4.33
N LEU A 44 1.51 -3.53 -5.11
CA LEU A 44 0.17 -3.73 -4.57
C LEU A 44 -0.09 -5.23 -4.49
N LEU A 45 -0.31 -5.74 -3.28
CA LEU A 45 -0.59 -7.16 -3.07
C LEU A 45 -2.01 -7.48 -3.53
N PRO A 46 -2.28 -8.73 -3.95
CA PRO A 46 -3.54 -9.06 -4.62
C PRO A 46 -4.76 -9.07 -3.72
N GLU A 47 -4.60 -9.39 -2.43
CA GLU A 47 -5.73 -9.50 -1.51
C GLU A 47 -6.20 -8.12 -1.04
N GLN A 48 -7.50 -7.99 -0.86
CA GLN A 48 -8.11 -6.79 -0.31
C GLN A 48 -9.14 -7.20 0.73
N ALA A 49 -9.44 -6.30 1.68
CA ALA A 49 -10.40 -6.55 2.74
C ALA A 49 -11.36 -5.38 2.86
N SER A 50 -12.51 -5.63 3.47
CA SER A 50 -13.55 -4.63 3.69
C SER A 50 -14.04 -4.71 5.13
N ASN A 51 -14.68 -3.64 5.59
CA ASN A 51 -15.35 -3.60 6.90
C ASN A 51 -14.35 -3.82 8.05
N LEU A 52 -13.18 -3.19 7.95
CA LEU A 52 -12.15 -3.26 8.99
C LEU A 52 -11.97 -1.90 9.66
N THR A 53 -11.91 -1.91 10.99
CA THR A 53 -11.42 -0.74 11.73
C THR A 53 -9.95 -0.54 11.41
N TRP A 54 -9.41 0.65 11.72
CA TRP A 54 -8.02 0.94 11.40
C TRP A 54 -7.06 -0.08 12.01
N LYS A 55 -7.25 -0.42 13.29
CA LYS A 55 -6.36 -1.38 13.95
C LYS A 55 -6.40 -2.76 13.28
N LYS A 56 -7.60 -3.22 12.94
CA LYS A 56 -7.77 -4.50 12.25
C LYS A 56 -7.17 -4.46 10.86
N ALA A 57 -7.28 -3.31 10.17
CA ALA A 57 -6.67 -3.14 8.85
C ALA A 57 -5.15 -3.21 8.93
N MET A 58 -4.54 -2.56 9.93
CA MET A 58 -3.09 -2.63 10.15
C MET A 58 -2.64 -4.08 10.37
N ASN A 59 -3.35 -4.81 11.23
CA ASN A 59 -3.02 -6.20 11.51
C ASN A 59 -3.22 -7.09 10.29
N TRP A 60 -4.30 -6.86 9.55
CA TRP A 60 -4.58 -7.61 8.32
C TRP A 60 -3.47 -7.44 7.29
N ALA A 61 -3.03 -6.20 7.07
CA ALA A 61 -1.98 -5.92 6.08
C ALA A 61 -0.67 -6.63 6.45
N ALA A 62 -0.32 -6.64 7.74
CA ALA A 62 0.87 -7.34 8.20
C ALA A 62 0.78 -8.85 7.91
N LYS A 63 -0.40 -9.43 8.08
CA LYS A 63 -0.61 -10.86 7.79
C LYS A 63 -0.51 -11.17 6.30
N GLN A 64 -0.75 -10.18 5.44
CA GLN A 64 -0.56 -10.36 4.00
C GLN A 64 0.90 -10.27 3.58
N GLY A 65 1.81 -10.01 4.50
CA GLY A 65 3.23 -9.86 4.19
C GLY A 65 3.59 -8.45 3.72
N GLY A 66 2.76 -7.47 4.03
CA GLY A 66 2.99 -6.09 3.64
C GLY A 66 2.58 -5.11 4.72
N GLU A 67 2.11 -3.96 4.30
CA GLU A 67 1.68 -2.89 5.19
C GLU A 67 0.59 -2.07 4.52
N LEU A 68 -0.17 -1.30 5.31
CA LEU A 68 -1.09 -0.33 4.72
C LEU A 68 -0.26 0.76 4.04
N PRO A 69 -0.76 1.32 2.92
CA PRO A 69 -0.04 2.40 2.25
C PRO A 69 -0.04 3.68 3.08
N SER A 70 1.07 4.43 3.01
CA SER A 70 1.13 5.80 3.51
C SER A 70 0.29 6.72 2.62
N ARG A 71 0.12 7.99 3.02
CA ARG A 71 -0.62 8.95 2.18
C ARG A 71 0.02 9.13 0.80
N PRO A 72 1.34 9.33 0.67
CA PRO A 72 1.94 9.41 -0.67
C PRO A 72 1.74 8.13 -1.48
N VAL A 73 1.86 6.97 -0.84
CA VAL A 73 1.72 5.70 -1.52
C VAL A 73 0.27 5.47 -1.97
N VAL A 74 -0.72 5.80 -1.14
CA VAL A 74 -2.11 5.62 -1.53
C VAL A 74 -2.49 6.53 -2.71
N SER A 75 -1.92 7.72 -2.77
CA SER A 75 -2.10 8.62 -3.92
C SER A 75 -1.47 8.03 -5.19
N LEU A 76 -0.33 7.38 -5.05
CA LEU A 76 0.32 6.68 -6.16
C LEU A 76 -0.55 5.52 -6.66
N LEU A 77 -1.15 4.75 -5.75
CA LEU A 77 -2.07 3.68 -6.13
C LEU A 77 -3.26 4.22 -6.91
N PHE A 78 -3.85 5.32 -6.44
CA PHE A 78 -4.97 5.94 -7.13
C PHE A 78 -4.57 6.41 -8.54
N ALA A 79 -3.39 7.02 -8.65
CA ALA A 79 -2.93 7.56 -9.94
C ALA A 79 -2.63 6.46 -10.96
N ASN A 80 -2.08 5.34 -10.52
CA ASN A 80 -1.48 4.37 -11.43
C ASN A 80 -2.24 3.05 -11.56
N VAL A 81 -2.90 2.58 -10.50
CA VAL A 81 -3.52 1.24 -10.49
C VAL A 81 -4.93 1.26 -9.90
N LYS A 82 -5.60 2.38 -10.00
CA LYS A 82 -6.96 2.56 -9.47
C LYS A 82 -7.90 1.39 -9.81
N PRO A 83 -7.93 0.86 -11.05
CA PRO A 83 -8.86 -0.22 -11.37
C PRO A 83 -8.64 -1.51 -10.58
N SER A 84 -7.49 -1.67 -9.96
CA SER A 84 -7.19 -2.84 -9.14
C SER A 84 -7.71 -2.74 -7.72
N LEU A 85 -8.34 -1.62 -7.36
CA LEU A 85 -8.86 -1.36 -6.01
C LEU A 85 -10.34 -1.06 -6.07
N LYS A 86 -11.06 -1.41 -5.00
CA LYS A 86 -12.50 -1.08 -4.93
C LYS A 86 -12.69 0.43 -4.95
N PRO A 87 -13.75 0.93 -5.59
CA PRO A 87 -14.04 2.37 -5.62
C PRO A 87 -14.70 2.82 -4.31
N ALA A 88 -13.98 2.66 -3.21
CA ALA A 88 -14.44 2.96 -1.86
C ALA A 88 -13.25 3.51 -1.07
N TRP A 89 -13.49 3.96 0.16
CA TRP A 89 -12.41 4.51 0.94
C TRP A 89 -11.58 3.39 1.59
N HIS A 90 -10.26 3.61 1.60
CA HIS A 90 -9.28 2.67 2.11
C HIS A 90 -8.43 3.34 3.18
N TRP A 91 -8.12 2.60 4.25
CA TRP A 91 -7.24 3.09 5.30
C TRP A 91 -5.81 3.29 4.80
N THR A 92 -5.13 4.32 5.34
CA THR A 92 -3.67 4.44 5.24
C THR A 92 -3.03 4.02 6.56
N SER A 93 -1.70 3.90 6.57
CA SER A 93 -0.95 3.58 7.79
C SER A 93 -0.75 4.79 8.70
N GLU A 94 -1.14 6.00 8.28
CA GLU A 94 -0.83 7.23 8.99
C GLU A 94 -1.97 7.67 9.90
N VAL A 95 -1.61 8.01 11.12
CA VAL A 95 -2.55 8.53 12.10
C VAL A 95 -2.40 10.04 12.23
N ASP A 96 -3.50 10.71 12.61
CA ASP A 96 -3.47 12.12 12.93
C ASP A 96 -3.32 12.29 14.44
N ASP A 97 -4.11 11.54 15.20
CA ASP A 97 -4.06 11.55 16.66
C ASP A 97 -4.49 10.19 17.20
N ALA A 98 -4.75 10.11 18.50
CA ALA A 98 -5.15 8.85 19.14
C ALA A 98 -6.44 8.28 18.57
N SER A 99 -7.32 9.12 18.03
CA SER A 99 -8.68 8.74 17.61
C SER A 99 -8.84 8.61 16.10
N CYS A 100 -8.06 9.32 15.29
CA CYS A 100 -8.29 9.44 13.85
C CYS A 100 -7.09 9.01 13.04
N ALA A 101 -7.35 8.44 11.87
CA ALA A 101 -6.33 8.06 10.91
C ALA A 101 -6.73 8.54 9.51
N TRP A 102 -5.75 8.65 8.63
CA TRP A 102 -5.96 9.10 7.27
C TRP A 102 -6.44 7.95 6.39
N ASN A 103 -7.31 8.28 5.44
CA ASN A 103 -7.77 7.34 4.42
C ASN A 103 -7.80 8.02 3.05
N CYS A 104 -8.10 7.23 2.02
CA CYS A 104 -8.25 7.73 0.66
C CYS A 104 -9.51 7.15 0.04
N TYR A 105 -10.32 7.98 -0.59
CA TYR A 105 -11.50 7.58 -1.33
C TYR A 105 -11.09 7.26 -2.76
N PHE A 106 -11.11 5.98 -3.13
CA PHE A 106 -10.62 5.54 -4.44
C PHE A 106 -11.59 5.79 -5.58
N ASP A 107 -12.77 6.31 -5.32
CA ASP A 107 -13.67 6.75 -6.39
C ASP A 107 -13.27 8.10 -6.96
N TYR A 108 -12.62 8.98 -6.16
CA TYR A 108 -12.20 10.31 -6.65
C TYR A 108 -10.86 10.80 -6.09
N GLY A 109 -10.16 9.97 -5.32
CA GLY A 109 -8.78 10.26 -4.91
C GLY A 109 -8.59 11.19 -3.73
N ALA A 110 -9.65 11.58 -3.04
CA ALA A 110 -9.53 12.51 -1.92
C ALA A 110 -9.00 11.82 -0.66
N ILE A 111 -8.16 12.55 0.06
CA ILE A 111 -7.60 12.12 1.35
C ILE A 111 -8.44 12.74 2.46
N HIS A 112 -8.90 11.90 3.39
CA HIS A 112 -9.75 12.34 4.49
C HIS A 112 -9.25 11.79 5.81
N LEU A 113 -9.75 12.36 6.91
CA LEU A 113 -9.58 11.86 8.27
C LEU A 113 -10.88 11.20 8.72
N ASP A 114 -10.77 10.03 9.30
CA ASP A 114 -11.91 9.36 9.91
C ASP A 114 -11.52 8.74 11.24
N HIS A 115 -12.50 8.59 12.10
CA HIS A 115 -12.31 7.94 13.38
C HIS A 115 -11.89 6.49 13.17
N LYS A 116 -10.91 6.03 13.95
CA LYS A 116 -10.33 4.69 13.81
C LYS A 116 -11.33 3.57 14.01
N SER A 117 -12.46 3.85 14.67
CA SER A 117 -13.50 2.84 14.88
C SER A 117 -14.41 2.61 13.67
N TYR A 118 -14.33 3.48 12.66
CA TYR A 118 -15.10 3.29 11.45
C TYR A 118 -14.53 2.10 10.67
N GLU A 119 -15.39 1.45 9.91
CA GLU A 119 -15.01 0.26 9.15
C GLU A 119 -14.85 0.62 7.68
N GLY A 120 -13.67 0.40 7.16
CA GLY A 120 -13.34 0.72 5.78
C GLY A 120 -12.61 -0.42 5.08
N CYS A 121 -12.29 -0.18 3.83
CA CYS A 121 -11.52 -1.12 3.02
C CYS A 121 -10.04 -1.03 3.34
N ALA A 122 -9.31 -2.07 2.98
CA ALA A 122 -7.86 -2.10 3.12
C ALA A 122 -7.24 -2.81 1.93
N GLY A 123 -6.15 -2.24 1.44
CA GLY A 123 -5.23 -2.90 0.51
C GLY A 123 -3.87 -2.92 1.15
N ALA A 124 -3.06 -3.90 0.83
CA ALA A 124 -1.71 -4.01 1.38
C ALA A 124 -0.68 -3.77 0.29
N VAL A 125 0.41 -3.13 0.66
CA VAL A 125 1.53 -2.87 -0.25
C VAL A 125 2.81 -3.43 0.35
N ARG A 126 3.77 -3.74 -0.52
CA ARG A 126 5.13 -4.03 -0.12
C ARG A 126 6.03 -3.00 -0.76
N LEU A 127 7.00 -2.49 0.01
CA LEU A 127 7.95 -1.52 -0.48
C LEU A 127 9.30 -2.21 -0.66
N ILE A 128 9.81 -2.21 -1.89
CA ILE A 128 11.07 -2.87 -2.22
C ILE A 128 12.12 -1.80 -2.48
N HIS A 129 13.19 -1.80 -1.68
CA HIS A 129 14.25 -0.80 -1.80
C HIS A 129 14.90 -0.89 -3.19
N ILE A 130 15.05 0.25 -3.86
CA ILE A 130 15.67 0.34 -5.16
C ILE A 130 17.12 0.76 -4.97
N THR A 131 18.02 -0.09 -5.40
CA THR A 131 19.45 0.22 -5.42
C THR A 131 19.84 0.78 -6.77
N ALA A 132 20.97 1.48 -6.82
CA ALA A 132 21.43 2.11 -8.07
C ALA A 132 21.80 1.08 -9.12
#